data_96727460f0fcee1b2240e3f66f4563cd
#
_entry.id   96727460f0fcee1b2240e3f66f4563cd
#
_cell.length_a   1.000
_cell.length_b   1.000
_cell.length_c   1.000
_cell.angle_alpha   90.00
_cell.angle_beta   90.00
_cell.angle_gamma   90.00
#
_symmetry.space_group_name_H-M   'P 1'
#
loop_
_entity.id
_entity.type
_entity.pdbx_description
1 polymer ?
#
loop_
_entity_poly.entity_id
_entity_poly.type
_entity_poly.pdbx_seq_one_letter_code
_entity_poly.pdbx_strand_id
1 'polypeptide(L)'
;MKNFLKISFLFFVFIFGSLFAQKADFYDDIQHFKKLDSEKTPPKDAILFLGSSSFTMWKDVADYFPDKTIINRAFGGSRLLNLNYYSEDLLNPYQPKQVVIYCGENDIAHDEKPSANDVFKRFKQFYKTVRAHYPEANIVYVSIKYSPSREQYWPTMKQVNKKIKNFMNTKKNAGFIDVTKAMNDEKGNVRKDIYLEDMLHMKPEGYRIWTKVMYPYLR
;
A
#
# COMPACT_ATOMS: atom_id res chain seq x y z
N MET A 1 75.92 30.86 15.17
CA MET A 1 74.48 30.97 15.43
C MET A 1 73.74 30.02 14.43
N LYS A 2 73.26 28.86 14.91
CA LYS A 2 72.60 27.83 14.06
C LYS A 2 71.11 27.94 14.28
N ASN A 3 70.36 28.34 13.23
CA ASN A 3 68.89 28.38 13.24
C ASN A 3 68.36 26.97 12.99
N PHE A 4 67.70 26.39 14.00
CA PHE A 4 66.95 25.17 13.86
C PHE A 4 65.48 25.49 13.34
N LEU A 5 65.26 25.12 12.14
CA LEU A 5 63.93 25.19 11.55
C LEU A 5 63.08 24.00 12.07
N LYS A 6 62.11 24.27 12.92
CA LYS A 6 61.13 23.24 13.38
C LYS A 6 60.05 23.05 12.31
N ILE A 7 60.11 21.95 11.58
CA ILE A 7 59.06 21.51 10.68
C ILE A 7 58.00 20.79 11.54
N SER A 8 56.84 21.42 11.70
CA SER A 8 55.66 20.82 12.33
C SER A 8 54.92 20.00 11.31
N PHE A 9 54.94 18.68 11.43
CA PHE A 9 54.20 17.76 10.59
C PHE A 9 52.78 17.65 11.13
N LEU A 10 51.83 18.33 10.46
CA LEU A 10 50.38 18.19 10.78
C LEU A 10 49.87 16.87 10.18
N PHE A 11 49.64 15.88 11.04
CA PHE A 11 48.99 14.63 10.67
C PHE A 11 47.48 14.90 10.50
N PHE A 12 47.00 14.98 9.26
CA PHE A 12 45.57 15.00 8.96
C PHE A 12 45.05 13.55 9.01
N VAL A 13 44.45 13.18 10.13
CA VAL A 13 43.73 11.90 10.25
C VAL A 13 42.39 12.04 9.50
N PHE A 14 42.32 11.52 8.29
CA PHE A 14 41.05 11.31 7.58
C PHE A 14 40.28 10.20 8.29
N ILE A 15 39.36 10.56 9.15
CA ILE A 15 38.35 9.63 9.67
C ILE A 15 37.37 9.35 8.53
N PHE A 16 37.57 8.25 7.80
CA PHE A 16 36.56 7.67 6.94
C PHE A 16 35.43 7.12 7.83
N GLY A 17 34.49 7.97 8.20
CA GLY A 17 33.25 7.55 8.77
C GLY A 17 32.50 6.78 7.68
N SER A 18 32.41 5.45 7.80
CA SER A 18 31.52 4.64 6.99
C SER A 18 30.09 5.11 7.30
N LEU A 19 29.55 5.97 6.45
CA LEU A 19 28.12 6.29 6.42
C LEU A 19 27.40 4.99 6.02
N PHE A 20 27.05 4.16 6.99
CA PHE A 20 26.01 3.16 6.77
C PHE A 20 24.73 3.94 6.50
N ALA A 21 24.38 4.09 5.23
CA ALA A 21 23.09 4.62 4.84
C ALA A 21 22.03 3.74 5.50
N GLN A 22 21.25 4.31 6.42
CA GLN A 22 20.14 3.60 7.04
C GLN A 22 19.19 3.17 5.93
N LYS A 23 18.94 1.85 5.86
CA LYS A 23 18.08 1.27 4.86
C LYS A 23 16.67 1.85 5.01
N ALA A 24 16.09 2.36 3.93
CA ALA A 24 14.73 2.89 3.96
C ALA A 24 13.74 1.78 4.31
N ASP A 25 12.71 2.12 5.07
CA ASP A 25 11.62 1.19 5.39
C ASP A 25 11.09 0.52 4.12
N PHE A 26 10.81 -0.79 4.16
CA PHE A 26 10.31 -1.59 3.03
C PHE A 26 11.25 -1.73 1.83
N TYR A 27 12.52 -1.36 1.93
CA TYR A 27 13.49 -1.54 0.86
C TYR A 27 13.56 -3.00 0.39
N ASP A 28 13.52 -3.96 1.32
CA ASP A 28 13.60 -5.39 0.98
C ASP A 28 12.39 -5.90 0.22
N ASP A 29 11.19 -5.42 0.58
CA ASP A 29 9.98 -5.73 -0.17
C ASP A 29 10.09 -5.25 -1.62
N ILE A 30 10.59 -4.05 -1.82
CA ILE A 30 10.78 -3.46 -3.16
C ILE A 30 11.86 -4.22 -3.95
N GLN A 31 12.98 -4.59 -3.31
CA GLN A 31 14.00 -5.42 -3.98
C GLN A 31 13.47 -6.82 -4.32
N HIS A 32 12.63 -7.39 -3.46
CA HIS A 32 11.95 -8.65 -3.75
C HIS A 32 11.06 -8.53 -5.01
N PHE A 33 10.30 -7.44 -5.15
CA PHE A 33 9.49 -7.22 -6.36
C PHE A 33 10.36 -7.11 -7.61
N LYS A 34 11.46 -6.33 -7.55
CA LYS A 34 12.41 -6.23 -8.67
C LYS A 34 12.99 -7.57 -9.07
N LYS A 35 13.31 -8.41 -8.08
CA LYS A 35 13.80 -9.78 -8.33
C LYS A 35 12.73 -10.62 -9.03
N LEU A 36 11.49 -10.66 -8.53
CA LEU A 36 10.40 -11.39 -9.18
C LEU A 36 10.19 -10.94 -10.63
N ASP A 37 10.25 -9.63 -10.88
CA ASP A 37 10.04 -9.05 -12.20
C ASP A 37 11.24 -9.32 -13.15
N SER A 38 12.45 -9.49 -12.60
CA SER A 38 13.63 -9.92 -13.40
C SER A 38 13.60 -11.39 -13.74
N GLU A 39 13.04 -12.23 -12.88
CA GLU A 39 12.90 -13.69 -13.11
C GLU A 39 11.74 -13.99 -14.08
N LYS A 40 10.69 -13.19 -14.05
CA LYS A 40 9.53 -13.33 -14.93
C LYS A 40 8.95 -11.96 -15.28
N THR A 41 9.08 -11.59 -16.54
CA THR A 41 8.52 -10.31 -17.05
C THR A 41 7.04 -10.19 -16.70
N PRO A 42 6.63 -9.09 -16.05
CA PRO A 42 5.23 -8.88 -15.69
C PRO A 42 4.31 -8.88 -16.91
N PRO A 43 3.16 -9.57 -16.87
CA PRO A 43 2.23 -9.58 -17.97
C PRO A 43 1.61 -8.18 -18.19
N LYS A 44 1.41 -7.82 -19.47
CA LYS A 44 0.65 -6.63 -19.85
C LYS A 44 -0.84 -6.83 -19.57
N ASP A 45 -1.57 -5.75 -19.47
CA ASP A 45 -3.03 -5.74 -19.26
C ASP A 45 -3.50 -6.51 -18.01
N ALA A 46 -2.59 -6.66 -17.04
CA ALA A 46 -2.92 -7.26 -15.76
C ALA A 46 -3.68 -6.27 -14.85
N ILE A 47 -4.22 -6.79 -13.76
CA ILE A 47 -4.76 -6.01 -12.65
C ILE A 47 -3.65 -5.90 -11.60
N LEU A 48 -3.15 -4.69 -11.37
CA LEU A 48 -2.09 -4.42 -10.40
C LEU A 48 -2.68 -4.09 -9.03
N PHE A 49 -2.42 -4.96 -8.06
CA PHE A 49 -2.79 -4.76 -6.66
C PHE A 49 -1.66 -4.06 -5.93
N LEU A 50 -1.95 -2.89 -5.35
CA LEU A 50 -1.03 -2.07 -4.57
C LEU A 50 -1.61 -1.80 -3.18
N GLY A 51 -0.77 -1.86 -2.16
CA GLY A 51 -1.23 -1.55 -0.82
C GLY A 51 -0.48 -2.24 0.30
N SER A 52 -1.20 -2.55 1.38
CA SER A 52 -0.63 -3.03 2.63
C SER A 52 -0.98 -4.49 2.95
N SER A 53 -0.81 -4.89 4.21
CA SER A 53 -0.82 -6.28 4.66
C SER A 53 -2.04 -7.11 4.24
N SER A 54 -3.24 -6.53 4.13
CA SER A 54 -4.41 -7.30 3.69
C SER A 54 -4.27 -7.82 2.26
N PHE A 55 -3.55 -7.11 1.38
CA PHE A 55 -3.20 -7.63 0.06
C PHE A 55 -1.93 -8.48 0.09
N THR A 56 -0.92 -8.09 0.87
CA THR A 56 0.32 -8.88 1.00
C THR A 56 0.06 -10.30 1.50
N MET A 57 -0.86 -10.45 2.45
CA MET A 57 -1.22 -11.75 3.02
C MET A 57 -2.18 -12.56 2.14
N TRP A 58 -2.75 -11.96 1.10
CA TRP A 58 -3.55 -12.66 0.10
C TRP A 58 -2.64 -13.27 -0.99
N LYS A 59 -1.81 -14.23 -0.57
CA LYS A 59 -0.77 -14.81 -1.43
C LYS A 59 -1.33 -15.56 -2.63
N ASP A 60 -2.47 -16.19 -2.44
CA ASP A 60 -3.22 -16.99 -3.42
C ASP A 60 -4.33 -16.18 -4.10
N VAL A 61 -4.22 -14.85 -4.15
CA VAL A 61 -5.26 -13.98 -4.71
C VAL A 61 -5.68 -14.35 -6.14
N ALA A 62 -4.77 -14.88 -6.95
CA ALA A 62 -5.07 -15.33 -8.30
C ALA A 62 -6.07 -16.51 -8.32
N ASP A 63 -6.04 -17.38 -7.32
CA ASP A 63 -6.96 -18.54 -7.22
C ASP A 63 -8.41 -18.10 -6.93
N TYR A 64 -8.57 -16.93 -6.32
CA TYR A 64 -9.88 -16.33 -6.06
C TYR A 64 -10.48 -15.63 -7.30
N PHE A 65 -9.68 -15.36 -8.32
CA PHE A 65 -10.06 -14.68 -9.56
C PHE A 65 -9.46 -15.40 -10.78
N PRO A 66 -9.86 -16.65 -11.04
CA PRO A 66 -9.18 -17.52 -12.01
C PRO A 66 -9.26 -17.03 -13.46
N ASP A 67 -10.21 -16.14 -13.77
CA ASP A 67 -10.37 -15.50 -15.08
C ASP A 67 -9.65 -14.13 -15.19
N LYS A 68 -8.88 -13.75 -14.18
CA LYS A 68 -8.15 -12.48 -14.13
C LYS A 68 -6.65 -12.69 -14.00
N THR A 69 -5.89 -11.89 -14.73
CA THR A 69 -4.44 -11.83 -14.54
C THR A 69 -4.12 -10.79 -13.47
N ILE A 70 -3.62 -11.21 -12.31
CA ILE A 70 -3.35 -10.33 -11.17
C ILE A 70 -1.84 -10.29 -10.89
N ILE A 71 -1.32 -9.08 -10.71
CA ILE A 71 0.01 -8.80 -10.15
C ILE A 71 -0.19 -8.19 -8.77
N ASN A 72 0.27 -8.87 -7.72
CA ASN A 72 0.23 -8.34 -6.37
C ASN A 72 1.61 -7.78 -5.99
N ARG A 73 1.68 -6.46 -5.76
CA ARG A 73 2.87 -5.72 -5.31
C ARG A 73 2.54 -4.90 -4.05
N ALA A 74 1.73 -5.49 -3.18
CA ALA A 74 1.46 -4.95 -1.85
C ALA A 74 2.54 -5.38 -0.87
N PHE A 75 2.89 -4.50 0.08
CA PHE A 75 3.88 -4.78 1.11
C PHE A 75 3.32 -4.47 2.50
N GLY A 76 3.54 -5.42 3.41
CA GLY A 76 2.90 -5.46 4.73
C GLY A 76 3.28 -4.27 5.60
N GLY A 77 2.29 -3.69 6.31
CA GLY A 77 2.54 -2.54 7.20
C GLY A 77 2.63 -1.20 6.49
N SER A 78 2.65 -1.15 5.16
CA SER A 78 2.80 0.09 4.40
C SER A 78 1.67 1.08 4.66
N ARG A 79 2.04 2.35 4.59
CA ARG A 79 1.17 3.54 4.64
C ARG A 79 1.11 4.19 3.26
N LEU A 80 0.16 5.07 3.05
CA LEU A 80 0.07 5.87 1.82
C LEU A 80 1.34 6.71 1.57
N LEU A 81 2.06 7.10 2.64
CA LEU A 81 3.36 7.76 2.50
C LEU A 81 4.40 6.85 1.82
N ASN A 82 4.41 5.56 2.19
CA ASN A 82 5.33 4.58 1.61
C ASN A 82 4.97 4.28 0.15
N LEU A 83 3.67 4.19 -0.20
CA LEU A 83 3.24 4.06 -1.60
C LEU A 83 3.65 5.28 -2.43
N ASN A 84 3.56 6.50 -1.87
CA ASN A 84 4.02 7.72 -2.54
C ASN A 84 5.55 7.72 -2.73
N TYR A 85 6.31 7.31 -1.71
CA TYR A 85 7.77 7.25 -1.74
C TYR A 85 8.28 6.29 -2.81
N TYR A 86 7.72 5.07 -2.86
CA TYR A 86 8.10 4.03 -3.81
C TYR A 86 7.28 4.03 -5.10
N SER A 87 6.60 5.13 -5.43
CA SER A 87 5.68 5.16 -6.56
C SER A 87 6.34 4.80 -7.89
N GLU A 88 7.59 5.23 -8.15
CA GLU A 88 8.31 4.86 -9.37
C GLU A 88 8.59 3.36 -9.44
N ASP A 89 9.08 2.76 -8.35
CA ASP A 89 9.36 1.32 -8.29
C ASP A 89 8.08 0.47 -8.43
N LEU A 90 6.95 0.99 -7.92
CA LEU A 90 5.65 0.31 -7.95
C LEU A 90 4.89 0.50 -9.27
N LEU A 91 5.27 1.45 -10.10
CA LEU A 91 4.51 1.75 -11.32
C LEU A 91 5.33 1.50 -12.60
N ASN A 92 6.57 1.96 -12.67
CA ASN A 92 7.38 1.89 -13.90
C ASN A 92 7.48 0.48 -14.53
N PRO A 93 7.58 -0.62 -13.77
CA PRO A 93 7.73 -1.95 -14.38
C PRO A 93 6.46 -2.50 -15.04
N TYR A 94 5.29 -1.90 -14.83
CA TYR A 94 4.01 -2.51 -15.17
C TYR A 94 3.24 -1.74 -16.23
N GLN A 95 2.37 -2.47 -16.98
CA GLN A 95 1.42 -1.91 -17.94
C GLN A 95 0.02 -2.48 -17.65
N PRO A 96 -0.59 -2.07 -16.52
CA PRO A 96 -1.87 -2.66 -16.10
C PRO A 96 -3.05 -2.01 -16.83
N LYS A 97 -4.10 -2.78 -17.11
CA LYS A 97 -5.43 -2.25 -17.49
C LYS A 97 -6.19 -1.68 -16.28
N GLN A 98 -5.83 -2.13 -15.07
CA GLN A 98 -6.47 -1.70 -13.84
C GLN A 98 -5.48 -1.68 -12.68
N VAL A 99 -5.59 -0.68 -11.81
CA VAL A 99 -4.88 -0.60 -10.53
C VAL A 99 -5.89 -0.67 -9.38
N VAL A 100 -5.70 -1.60 -8.46
CA VAL A 100 -6.53 -1.77 -7.27
C VAL A 100 -5.71 -1.42 -6.03
N ILE A 101 -6.20 -0.47 -5.25
CA ILE A 101 -5.47 0.10 -4.10
C ILE A 101 -6.19 -0.23 -2.80
N TYR A 102 -5.46 -0.83 -1.84
CA TYR A 102 -5.89 -0.98 -0.45
C TYR A 102 -4.80 -0.48 0.49
N CYS A 103 -4.94 0.72 1.03
CA CYS A 103 -3.98 1.33 1.95
C CYS A 103 -4.65 2.47 2.75
N GLY A 104 -4.12 2.78 3.94
CA GLY A 104 -4.60 3.88 4.78
C GLY A 104 -4.97 3.47 6.20
N GLU A 105 -5.19 2.17 6.45
CA GLU A 105 -5.45 1.64 7.79
C GLU A 105 -4.26 1.89 8.72
N ASN A 106 -3.04 1.62 8.24
CA ASN A 106 -1.81 1.85 8.99
C ASN A 106 -1.47 3.33 9.14
N ASP A 107 -1.88 4.18 8.18
CA ASP A 107 -1.76 5.63 8.36
C ASP A 107 -2.50 6.10 9.60
N ILE A 108 -3.78 5.66 9.75
CA ILE A 108 -4.66 6.09 10.84
C ILE A 108 -4.17 5.56 12.20
N ALA A 109 -3.63 4.35 12.22
CA ALA A 109 -3.17 3.68 13.43
C ALA A 109 -1.73 4.02 13.83
N HIS A 110 -1.06 4.91 13.09
CA HIS A 110 0.29 5.34 13.37
C HIS A 110 0.35 6.32 14.54
N ASP A 111 1.49 6.38 15.23
CA ASP A 111 1.71 7.24 16.41
C ASP A 111 1.49 8.73 16.13
N GLU A 112 1.72 9.18 14.90
CA GLU A 112 1.41 10.55 14.45
C GLU A 112 -0.07 10.90 14.51
N LYS A 113 -0.96 9.90 14.61
CA LYS A 113 -2.43 10.04 14.66
C LYS A 113 -2.97 11.04 13.61
N PRO A 114 -2.68 10.86 12.33
CA PRO A 114 -3.08 11.82 11.31
C PRO A 114 -4.62 11.94 11.24
N SER A 115 -5.08 13.12 10.91
CA SER A 115 -6.52 13.36 10.69
C SER A 115 -7.00 12.64 9.42
N ALA A 116 -8.32 12.45 9.29
CA ALA A 116 -8.90 11.93 8.07
C ALA A 116 -8.58 12.78 6.83
N ASN A 117 -8.34 14.09 6.99
CA ASN A 117 -7.93 14.98 5.92
C ASN A 117 -6.49 14.70 5.48
N ASP A 118 -5.58 14.41 6.41
CA ASP A 118 -4.18 14.11 6.09
C ASP A 118 -4.08 12.79 5.32
N VAL A 119 -4.77 11.74 5.79
CA VAL A 119 -4.82 10.45 5.09
C VAL A 119 -5.43 10.62 3.69
N PHE A 120 -6.51 11.37 3.57
CA PHE A 120 -7.12 11.67 2.27
C PHE A 120 -6.20 12.48 1.36
N LYS A 121 -5.41 13.42 1.89
CA LYS A 121 -4.41 14.18 1.12
C LYS A 121 -3.32 13.26 0.57
N ARG A 122 -2.80 12.33 1.40
CA ARG A 122 -1.82 11.30 1.00
C ARG A 122 -2.37 10.41 -0.12
N PHE A 123 -3.62 9.95 0.01
CA PHE A 123 -4.31 9.17 -1.03
C PHE A 123 -4.45 9.96 -2.33
N LYS A 124 -4.88 11.22 -2.30
CA LYS A 124 -5.02 12.04 -3.50
C LYS A 124 -3.68 12.24 -4.22
N GLN A 125 -2.59 12.36 -3.48
CA GLN A 125 -1.25 12.44 -4.06
C GLN A 125 -0.93 11.14 -4.82
N PHE A 126 -1.08 9.99 -4.19
CA PHE A 126 -0.83 8.70 -4.83
C PHE A 126 -1.74 8.48 -6.05
N TYR A 127 -3.05 8.77 -5.92
CA TYR A 127 -3.98 8.70 -7.06
C TYR A 127 -3.52 9.54 -8.25
N LYS A 128 -3.05 10.78 -8.02
CA LYS A 128 -2.53 11.66 -9.08
C LYS A 128 -1.32 11.05 -9.77
N THR A 129 -0.39 10.50 -8.99
CA THR A 129 0.81 9.82 -9.53
C THR A 129 0.42 8.62 -10.38
N VAL A 130 -0.46 7.74 -9.88
CA VAL A 130 -0.96 6.57 -10.63
C VAL A 130 -1.67 7.00 -11.92
N ARG A 131 -2.52 8.03 -11.85
CA ARG A 131 -3.25 8.54 -13.03
C ARG A 131 -2.34 9.20 -14.06
N ALA A 132 -1.31 9.91 -13.63
CA ALA A 132 -0.33 10.51 -14.53
C ALA A 132 0.49 9.41 -15.23
N HIS A 133 0.82 8.33 -14.53
CA HIS A 133 1.58 7.20 -15.05
C HIS A 133 0.73 6.33 -16.01
N TYR A 134 -0.54 6.10 -15.66
CA TYR A 134 -1.49 5.28 -16.42
C TYR A 134 -2.76 6.10 -16.75
N PRO A 135 -2.72 6.94 -17.81
CA PRO A 135 -3.83 7.85 -18.14
C PRO A 135 -5.17 7.14 -18.37
N GLU A 136 -5.14 5.95 -18.98
CA GLU A 136 -6.36 5.22 -19.38
C GLU A 136 -6.72 4.07 -18.45
N ALA A 137 -5.82 3.63 -17.55
CA ALA A 137 -6.09 2.52 -16.66
C ALA A 137 -7.28 2.83 -15.73
N ASN A 138 -8.06 1.79 -15.43
CA ASN A 138 -9.08 1.92 -14.40
C ASN A 138 -8.42 1.90 -13.00
N ILE A 139 -8.72 2.86 -12.15
CA ILE A 139 -8.18 2.93 -10.78
C ILE A 139 -9.30 2.68 -9.79
N VAL A 140 -9.16 1.66 -8.96
CA VAL A 140 -10.16 1.30 -7.95
C VAL A 140 -9.54 1.35 -6.56
N TYR A 141 -10.26 1.93 -5.62
CA TYR A 141 -9.87 1.92 -4.21
C TYR A 141 -10.83 1.03 -3.42
N VAL A 142 -10.25 0.09 -2.66
CA VAL A 142 -10.99 -0.76 -1.73
C VAL A 142 -11.05 -0.04 -0.38
N SER A 143 -12.26 0.09 0.17
CA SER A 143 -12.46 0.77 1.46
C SER A 143 -11.61 0.16 2.57
N ILE A 144 -11.13 1.00 3.47
CA ILE A 144 -10.52 0.53 4.72
C ILE A 144 -11.59 -0.27 5.48
N LYS A 145 -11.25 -1.54 5.78
CA LYS A 145 -12.11 -2.42 6.59
C LYS A 145 -12.13 -1.99 8.06
N TYR A 146 -13.12 -2.42 8.80
CA TYR A 146 -13.21 -2.17 10.24
C TYR A 146 -12.69 -3.38 11.01
N SER A 147 -11.36 -3.47 11.17
CA SER A 147 -10.74 -4.55 11.93
C SER A 147 -11.05 -4.41 13.42
N PRO A 148 -11.40 -5.49 14.15
CA PRO A 148 -11.73 -5.41 15.57
C PRO A 148 -10.62 -4.81 16.44
N SER A 149 -9.34 -5.14 16.17
CA SER A 149 -8.19 -4.57 16.90
C SER A 149 -7.97 -3.07 16.64
N ARG A 150 -8.70 -2.49 15.69
CA ARG A 150 -8.62 -1.07 15.31
C ARG A 150 -9.91 -0.31 15.63
N GLU A 151 -10.76 -0.82 16.53
CA GLU A 151 -12.09 -0.28 16.82
C GLU A 151 -12.05 1.21 17.22
N GLN A 152 -11.06 1.63 17.99
CA GLN A 152 -10.88 3.04 18.37
C GLN A 152 -10.67 3.99 17.19
N TYR A 153 -10.26 3.47 16.04
CA TYR A 153 -10.01 4.26 14.82
C TYR A 153 -11.16 4.23 13.81
N TRP A 154 -12.20 3.42 14.02
CA TRP A 154 -13.33 3.32 13.08
C TRP A 154 -13.99 4.66 12.73
N PRO A 155 -14.18 5.62 13.66
CA PRO A 155 -14.72 6.93 13.30
C PRO A 155 -13.88 7.64 12.24
N THR A 156 -12.54 7.60 12.37
CA THR A 156 -11.62 8.19 11.40
C THR A 156 -11.63 7.41 10.08
N MET A 157 -11.65 6.07 10.12
CA MET A 157 -11.74 5.22 8.92
C MET A 157 -13.02 5.51 8.13
N LYS A 158 -14.18 5.68 8.80
CA LYS A 158 -15.45 6.07 8.16
C LYS A 158 -15.32 7.38 7.41
N GLN A 159 -14.66 8.38 8.02
CA GLN A 159 -14.45 9.69 7.39
C GLN A 159 -13.52 9.59 6.19
N VAL A 160 -12.43 8.83 6.29
CA VAL A 160 -11.49 8.59 5.18
C VAL A 160 -12.20 7.88 4.02
N ASN A 161 -12.91 6.78 4.30
CA ASN A 161 -13.67 6.03 3.30
C ASN A 161 -14.68 6.94 2.58
N LYS A 162 -15.43 7.77 3.33
CA LYS A 162 -16.40 8.73 2.75
C LYS A 162 -15.71 9.73 1.82
N LYS A 163 -14.58 10.31 2.25
CA LYS A 163 -13.82 11.30 1.46
C LYS A 163 -13.28 10.68 0.18
N ILE A 164 -12.69 9.47 0.26
CA ILE A 164 -12.14 8.78 -0.91
C ILE A 164 -13.27 8.37 -1.85
N LYS A 165 -14.38 7.79 -1.35
CA LYS A 165 -15.55 7.45 -2.16
C LYS A 165 -16.07 8.64 -2.96
N ASN A 166 -16.30 9.77 -2.28
CA ASN A 166 -16.78 10.99 -2.93
C ASN A 166 -15.80 11.48 -4.02
N PHE A 167 -14.50 11.44 -3.74
CA PHE A 167 -13.47 11.81 -4.72
C PHE A 167 -13.46 10.86 -5.93
N MET A 168 -13.45 9.54 -5.70
CA MET A 168 -13.40 8.54 -6.78
C MET A 168 -14.62 8.65 -7.69
N ASN A 169 -15.81 8.91 -7.14
CA ASN A 169 -17.04 9.08 -7.91
C ASN A 169 -17.03 10.29 -8.87
N THR A 170 -16.09 11.25 -8.67
CA THR A 170 -15.94 12.40 -9.58
C THR A 170 -14.91 12.15 -10.68
N LYS A 171 -14.28 10.97 -10.73
CA LYS A 171 -13.16 10.68 -11.64
C LYS A 171 -13.57 9.70 -12.74
N LYS A 172 -13.11 9.97 -13.96
CA LYS A 172 -13.24 9.01 -15.08
C LYS A 172 -12.34 7.79 -14.83
N ASN A 173 -12.79 6.64 -15.29
CA ASN A 173 -12.07 5.37 -15.15
C ASN A 173 -11.61 5.12 -13.70
N ALA A 174 -12.49 5.41 -12.74
CA ALA A 174 -12.20 5.24 -11.32
C ALA A 174 -13.40 4.60 -10.60
N GLY A 175 -13.14 3.91 -9.49
CA GLY A 175 -14.16 3.23 -8.71
C GLY A 175 -13.80 3.14 -7.23
N PHE A 176 -14.81 2.88 -6.41
CA PHE A 176 -14.67 2.65 -4.98
C PHE A 176 -15.43 1.37 -4.62
N ILE A 177 -14.73 0.41 -4.04
CA ILE A 177 -15.30 -0.87 -3.57
C ILE A 177 -15.50 -0.78 -2.06
N ASP A 178 -16.74 -0.87 -1.61
CA ASP A 178 -17.06 -0.87 -0.19
C ASP A 178 -17.18 -2.31 0.32
N VAL A 179 -16.16 -2.78 1.04
CA VAL A 179 -16.14 -4.10 1.66
C VAL A 179 -16.74 -4.10 3.06
N THR A 180 -16.99 -2.93 3.67
CA THR A 180 -17.29 -2.82 5.10
C THR A 180 -18.58 -3.52 5.49
N LYS A 181 -19.67 -3.32 4.72
CA LYS A 181 -20.98 -3.94 5.03
C LYS A 181 -20.95 -5.45 4.90
N ALA A 182 -20.28 -5.98 3.90
CA ALA A 182 -20.23 -7.42 3.66
C ALA A 182 -19.43 -8.17 4.74
N MET A 183 -18.60 -7.47 5.50
CA MET A 183 -17.85 -8.01 6.62
C MET A 183 -18.62 -7.97 7.95
N ASN A 184 -19.87 -7.57 7.95
CA ASN A 184 -20.73 -7.54 9.13
C ASN A 184 -21.66 -8.77 9.18
N ASP A 185 -22.12 -9.09 10.38
CA ASP A 185 -23.21 -10.04 10.61
C ASP A 185 -24.59 -9.44 10.27
N GLU A 186 -25.64 -10.23 10.37
CA GLU A 186 -27.02 -9.82 10.10
C GLU A 186 -27.51 -8.68 11.01
N LYS A 187 -26.88 -8.52 12.20
CA LYS A 187 -27.18 -7.46 13.15
C LYS A 187 -26.36 -6.18 12.87
N GLY A 188 -25.49 -6.21 11.87
CA GLY A 188 -24.65 -5.07 11.49
C GLY A 188 -23.36 -4.96 12.29
N ASN A 189 -23.00 -5.95 13.12
CA ASN A 189 -21.74 -5.95 13.86
C ASN A 189 -20.62 -6.54 12.99
N VAL A 190 -19.40 -6.06 13.21
CA VAL A 190 -18.22 -6.61 12.53
C VAL A 190 -18.01 -8.07 12.95
N ARG A 191 -17.93 -8.96 11.98
CA ARG A 191 -17.67 -10.38 12.18
C ARG A 191 -16.24 -10.59 12.65
N LYS A 192 -16.07 -11.08 13.87
CA LYS A 192 -14.74 -11.40 14.45
C LYS A 192 -14.21 -12.74 13.97
N ASP A 193 -15.09 -13.67 13.62
CA ASP A 193 -14.76 -15.05 13.18
C ASP A 193 -13.95 -15.11 11.88
N ILE A 194 -14.03 -14.07 11.03
CA ILE A 194 -13.31 -13.97 9.76
C ILE A 194 -11.89 -13.37 9.89
N TYR A 195 -11.46 -13.04 11.12
CA TYR A 195 -10.13 -12.51 11.40
C TYR A 195 -9.23 -13.57 12.08
N LEU A 196 -7.93 -13.41 11.91
CA LEU A 196 -6.93 -14.16 12.67
C LEU A 196 -6.95 -13.73 14.15
N GLU A 197 -6.13 -14.36 14.98
CA GLU A 197 -6.03 -14.07 16.42
C GLU A 197 -5.68 -12.61 16.73
N ASP A 198 -4.95 -11.95 15.83
CA ASP A 198 -4.58 -10.53 15.93
C ASP A 198 -5.76 -9.57 15.72
N MET A 199 -6.93 -10.09 15.34
CA MET A 199 -8.14 -9.31 15.06
C MET A 199 -7.93 -8.18 14.04
N LEU A 200 -6.93 -8.32 13.17
CA LEU A 200 -6.53 -7.38 12.15
C LEU A 200 -6.52 -8.01 10.75
N HIS A 201 -5.83 -9.12 10.62
CA HIS A 201 -5.66 -9.82 9.35
C HIS A 201 -6.74 -10.85 9.14
N MET A 202 -7.10 -11.07 7.88
CA MET A 202 -8.24 -11.93 7.54
C MET A 202 -7.83 -13.39 7.39
N LYS A 203 -8.75 -14.28 7.79
CA LYS A 203 -8.77 -15.69 7.40
C LYS A 203 -9.25 -15.83 5.94
N PRO A 204 -9.15 -17.03 5.34
CA PRO A 204 -9.68 -17.28 3.98
C PRO A 204 -11.16 -16.88 3.81
N GLU A 205 -11.97 -17.00 4.88
CA GLU A 205 -13.39 -16.61 4.89
C GLU A 205 -13.55 -15.10 4.61
N GLY A 206 -12.71 -14.25 5.20
CA GLY A 206 -12.69 -12.81 4.95
C GLY A 206 -12.33 -12.51 3.50
N TYR A 207 -11.35 -13.21 2.93
CA TYR A 207 -10.98 -13.06 1.51
C TYR A 207 -12.08 -13.54 0.56
N ARG A 208 -12.82 -14.61 0.90
CA ARG A 208 -13.99 -15.03 0.11
C ARG A 208 -15.09 -13.95 0.08
N ILE A 209 -15.28 -13.23 1.20
CA ILE A 209 -16.20 -12.08 1.23
C ILE A 209 -15.69 -10.98 0.31
N TRP A 210 -14.41 -10.63 0.41
CA TRP A 210 -13.80 -9.62 -0.45
C TRP A 210 -13.90 -10.00 -1.92
N THR A 211 -13.63 -11.25 -2.27
CA THR A 211 -13.78 -11.76 -3.64
C THR A 211 -15.16 -11.47 -4.21
N LYS A 212 -16.22 -11.84 -3.48
CA LYS A 212 -17.60 -11.60 -3.94
C LYS A 212 -17.91 -10.14 -4.17
N VAL A 213 -17.41 -9.25 -3.29
CA VAL A 213 -17.64 -7.81 -3.38
C VAL A 213 -16.79 -7.17 -4.48
N MET A 214 -15.55 -7.63 -4.64
CA MET A 214 -14.59 -7.04 -5.58
C MET A 214 -14.81 -7.51 -7.02
N TYR A 215 -15.25 -8.77 -7.21
CA TYR A 215 -15.34 -9.41 -8.52
C TYR A 215 -16.04 -8.55 -9.60
N PRO A 216 -17.20 -7.90 -9.34
CA PRO A 216 -17.89 -7.07 -10.34
C PRO A 216 -17.09 -5.82 -10.77
N TYR A 217 -16.08 -5.43 -10.03
CA TYR A 217 -15.27 -4.24 -10.29
C TYR A 217 -13.94 -4.56 -10.99
N LEU A 218 -13.54 -5.84 -11.02
CA LEU A 218 -12.28 -6.26 -11.65
C LEU A 218 -12.50 -6.49 -13.16
N ARG A 219 -11.56 -5.96 -13.96
CA ARG A 219 -11.62 -5.94 -15.43
C ARG A 219 -10.82 -7.07 -16.07
#